data_87d1fdb7b4217714c844a28bcb7a1a3d
#
_entry.id   87d1fdb7b4217714c844a28bcb7a1a3d
#
_cell.length_a   1.000
_cell.length_b   1.000
_cell.length_c   1.000
_cell.angle_alpha   90.00
_cell.angle_beta   90.00
_cell.angle_gamma   90.00
#
_symmetry.space_group_name_H-M   'P 1'
#
loop_
_entity.id
_entity.type
_entity.pdbx_description
1 polymer ?
#
loop_
_entity_poly.entity_id
_entity_poly.type
_entity_poly.pdbx_seq_one_letter_code
_entity_poly.pdbx_strand_id
1 'polypeptide(L)'
;MKLFKRISLVLGVVLCVFLMTACGEKNVEGTPEELMTKMYADFKEDELPMLDQIEVNEENIEYYLGDASIEFESALASEPMISSIAHSVVLVRTKDGADIEGIKTKIKEKVNPRKWLCVGVEKEDVIVENRGNLIVLIMVQDETTREKLKTAFNNL
;
A
#
# COMPACT_ATOMS: atom_id res chain seq x y z
N MET A 1 -16.41 45.40 -28.45
CA MET A 1 -15.59 45.48 -27.22
C MET A 1 -16.14 44.68 -26.04
N LYS A 2 -17.44 44.66 -25.78
CA LYS A 2 -18.02 43.91 -24.64
C LYS A 2 -18.00 42.38 -24.82
N LEU A 3 -18.05 41.89 -26.06
CA LEU A 3 -18.04 40.47 -26.36
C LEU A 3 -16.64 39.84 -26.14
N PHE A 4 -15.59 40.54 -26.56
CA PHE A 4 -14.19 40.10 -26.36
C PHE A 4 -13.81 40.03 -24.87
N LYS A 5 -14.29 40.94 -24.02
CA LYS A 5 -14.06 40.90 -22.57
C LYS A 5 -14.73 39.69 -21.90
N ARG A 6 -15.89 39.26 -22.38
CA ARG A 6 -16.61 38.09 -21.83
C ARG A 6 -15.95 36.78 -22.26
N ILE A 7 -15.43 36.69 -23.49
CA ILE A 7 -14.72 35.52 -23.99
C ILE A 7 -13.37 35.35 -23.24
N SER A 8 -12.65 36.47 -22.99
CA SER A 8 -11.38 36.41 -22.23
C SER A 8 -11.58 35.98 -20.77
N LEU A 9 -12.72 36.39 -20.16
CA LEU A 9 -13.03 36.00 -18.78
C LEU A 9 -13.39 34.49 -18.69
N VAL A 10 -14.14 33.97 -19.65
CA VAL A 10 -14.53 32.55 -19.68
C VAL A 10 -13.31 31.67 -19.98
N LEU A 11 -12.40 32.10 -20.85
CA LEU A 11 -11.16 31.36 -21.14
C LEU A 11 -10.22 31.32 -19.94
N GLY A 12 -10.16 32.40 -19.15
CA GLY A 12 -9.37 32.47 -17.91
C GLY A 12 -9.91 31.56 -16.82
N VAL A 13 -11.22 31.45 -16.67
CA VAL A 13 -11.86 30.55 -15.68
C VAL A 13 -11.68 29.08 -16.06
N VAL A 14 -11.79 28.74 -17.34
CA VAL A 14 -11.56 27.37 -17.82
C VAL A 14 -10.11 26.94 -17.62
N LEU A 15 -9.14 27.85 -17.86
CA LEU A 15 -7.72 27.55 -17.65
C LEU A 15 -7.36 27.37 -16.17
N CYS A 16 -8.01 28.11 -15.24
CA CYS A 16 -7.82 27.93 -13.81
C CYS A 16 -8.41 26.61 -13.26
N VAL A 17 -9.47 26.07 -13.87
CA VAL A 17 -10.06 24.79 -13.45
C VAL A 17 -9.16 23.59 -13.83
N PHE A 18 -8.40 23.70 -14.94
CA PHE A 18 -7.44 22.66 -15.32
C PHE A 18 -6.15 22.62 -14.48
N LEU A 19 -5.86 23.65 -13.70
CA LEU A 19 -4.67 23.69 -12.83
C LEU A 19 -4.90 23.09 -11.44
N MET A 20 -6.11 22.68 -11.10
CA MET A 20 -6.43 22.12 -9.77
C MET A 20 -6.43 20.59 -9.70
N THR A 21 -6.11 19.89 -10.79
CA THR A 21 -6.11 18.40 -10.81
C THR A 21 -4.72 17.77 -10.71
N ALA A 22 -3.68 18.53 -10.38
CA ALA A 22 -2.33 18.00 -10.18
C ALA A 22 -1.90 18.02 -8.70
N CYS A 23 -2.82 17.74 -7.76
CA CYS A 23 -2.47 17.43 -6.39
C CYS A 23 -2.41 15.90 -6.25
N GLY A 24 -1.49 15.26 -6.95
CA GLY A 24 -1.11 13.88 -6.66
C GLY A 24 -0.51 13.83 -5.25
N GLU A 25 -0.93 12.87 -4.45
CA GLU A 25 -0.28 12.59 -3.17
C GLU A 25 1.24 12.50 -3.38
N LYS A 26 2.01 13.19 -2.53
CA LYS A 26 3.47 13.14 -2.64
C LYS A 26 3.94 11.70 -2.38
N ASN A 27 4.90 11.25 -3.19
CA ASN A 27 5.54 9.98 -2.97
C ASN A 27 6.21 9.96 -1.58
N VAL A 28 6.10 8.82 -0.89
CA VAL A 28 6.76 8.60 0.39
C VAL A 28 8.24 8.29 0.13
N GLU A 29 9.14 9.07 0.73
CA GLU A 29 10.59 8.87 0.60
C GLU A 29 11.09 7.75 1.54
N GLY A 30 12.11 7.03 1.12
CA GLY A 30 12.76 5.95 1.87
C GLY A 30 12.61 4.58 1.21
N THR A 31 13.44 3.64 1.60
CA THR A 31 13.35 2.24 1.13
C THR A 31 12.23 1.49 1.82
N PRO A 32 11.70 0.39 1.26
CA PRO A 32 10.71 -0.44 1.95
C PRO A 32 11.15 -0.89 3.34
N GLU A 33 12.44 -1.16 3.55
CA GLU A 33 13.01 -1.56 4.85
C GLU A 33 12.95 -0.44 5.89
N GLU A 34 13.32 0.79 5.48
CA GLU A 34 13.26 1.97 6.35
C GLU A 34 11.81 2.29 6.72
N LEU A 35 10.89 2.18 5.76
CA LEU A 35 9.48 2.45 5.95
C LEU A 35 8.80 1.37 6.81
N MET A 36 9.14 0.09 6.60
CA MET A 36 8.67 -1.00 7.44
C MET A 36 9.12 -0.82 8.89
N THR A 37 10.37 -0.42 9.11
CA THR A 37 10.91 -0.11 10.44
C THR A 37 10.12 1.02 11.10
N LYS A 38 9.78 2.08 10.36
CA LYS A 38 8.95 3.18 10.89
C LYS A 38 7.53 2.73 11.23
N MET A 39 6.92 1.86 10.43
CA MET A 39 5.57 1.34 10.71
C MET A 39 5.50 0.55 12.01
N TYR A 40 6.59 -0.13 12.38
CA TYR A 40 6.66 -0.92 13.60
C TYR A 40 7.23 -0.15 14.82
N ALA A 41 7.70 1.09 14.65
CA ALA A 41 8.42 1.82 15.69
C ALA A 41 7.63 2.05 17.00
N ASP A 42 6.31 2.17 16.89
CA ASP A 42 5.43 2.43 18.06
C ASP A 42 4.92 1.14 18.72
N PHE A 43 5.32 -0.04 18.23
CA PHE A 43 4.95 -1.30 18.85
C PHE A 43 5.96 -1.69 19.94
N LYS A 44 5.43 -2.24 21.02
CA LYS A 44 6.26 -2.86 22.06
C LYS A 44 6.66 -4.27 21.63
N GLU A 45 7.73 -4.78 22.19
CA GLU A 45 8.28 -6.09 21.86
C GLU A 45 7.30 -7.25 22.12
N ASP A 46 6.40 -7.10 23.09
CA ASP A 46 5.37 -8.08 23.46
C ASP A 46 4.06 -7.93 22.65
N GLU A 47 3.90 -6.88 21.85
CA GLU A 47 2.71 -6.66 21.00
C GLU A 47 2.79 -7.36 19.64
N LEU A 48 3.96 -7.84 19.25
CA LEU A 48 4.21 -8.44 17.93
C LEU A 48 4.79 -9.85 18.05
N PRO A 49 4.48 -10.75 17.13
CA PRO A 49 5.22 -12.00 17.00
C PRO A 49 6.66 -11.72 16.55
N MET A 50 7.52 -12.73 16.62
CA MET A 50 8.82 -12.68 15.95
C MET A 50 8.58 -12.62 14.43
N LEU A 51 9.04 -11.53 13.82
CA LEU A 51 8.85 -11.24 12.39
C LEU A 51 10.18 -11.34 11.65
N ASP A 52 10.12 -11.84 10.42
CA ASP A 52 11.21 -11.82 9.46
C ASP A 52 10.87 -10.88 8.30
N GLN A 53 11.86 -10.23 7.71
CA GLN A 53 11.71 -9.37 6.55
C GLN A 53 12.21 -10.11 5.31
N ILE A 54 11.35 -10.23 4.32
CA ILE A 54 11.57 -11.03 3.12
C ILE A 54 11.41 -10.14 1.89
N GLU A 55 12.45 -10.05 1.07
CA GLU A 55 12.36 -9.37 -0.21
C GLU A 55 11.37 -10.10 -1.13
N VAL A 56 10.42 -9.35 -1.69
CA VAL A 56 9.48 -9.87 -2.67
C VAL A 56 10.09 -9.74 -4.06
N ASN A 57 10.15 -10.85 -4.78
CA ASN A 57 10.73 -10.97 -6.12
C ASN A 57 9.87 -11.85 -7.04
N GLU A 58 10.31 -12.11 -8.26
CA GLU A 58 9.57 -12.88 -9.26
C GLU A 58 9.24 -14.31 -8.82
N GLU A 59 10.04 -14.91 -7.91
CA GLU A 59 9.85 -16.30 -7.45
C GLU A 59 8.77 -16.42 -6.38
N ASN A 60 8.51 -15.33 -5.61
CA ASN A 60 7.62 -15.37 -4.45
C ASN A 60 6.46 -14.35 -4.51
N ILE A 61 6.42 -13.52 -5.53
CA ILE A 61 5.38 -12.46 -5.71
C ILE A 61 3.96 -13.02 -5.62
N GLU A 62 3.67 -14.17 -6.23
CA GLU A 62 2.35 -14.78 -6.21
C GLU A 62 1.92 -15.17 -4.79
N TYR A 63 2.86 -15.65 -3.97
CA TYR A 63 2.60 -15.97 -2.57
C TYR A 63 2.26 -14.73 -1.73
N TYR A 64 2.95 -13.60 -1.98
CA TYR A 64 2.77 -12.39 -1.19
C TYR A 64 1.67 -11.47 -1.72
N LEU A 65 1.53 -11.34 -3.03
CA LEU A 65 0.63 -10.37 -3.66
C LEU A 65 -0.52 -11.02 -4.45
N GLY A 66 -0.49 -12.35 -4.62
CA GLY A 66 -1.54 -13.13 -5.27
C GLY A 66 -1.50 -13.13 -6.80
N ASP A 67 -0.64 -12.32 -7.43
CA ASP A 67 -0.57 -12.23 -8.89
C ASP A 67 0.87 -11.97 -9.37
N ALA A 68 1.42 -12.94 -10.10
CA ALA A 68 2.77 -12.84 -10.69
C ALA A 68 2.91 -11.76 -11.77
N SER A 69 1.80 -11.20 -12.27
CA SER A 69 1.83 -10.14 -13.29
C SER A 69 1.97 -8.72 -12.72
N ILE A 70 2.05 -8.55 -11.39
CA ILE A 70 2.23 -7.25 -10.76
C ILE A 70 3.67 -6.80 -10.96
N GLU A 71 3.85 -5.66 -11.60
CA GLU A 71 5.16 -5.02 -11.75
C GLU A 71 5.39 -3.98 -10.65
N PHE A 72 6.58 -3.99 -10.07
CA PHE A 72 6.99 -3.05 -9.04
C PHE A 72 8.48 -2.69 -9.19
N GLU A 73 8.93 -1.66 -8.48
CA GLU A 73 10.33 -1.28 -8.37
C GLU A 73 11.03 -2.07 -7.26
N SER A 74 10.40 -2.13 -6.07
CA SER A 74 10.87 -2.90 -4.92
C SER A 74 9.69 -3.28 -4.02
N ALA A 75 9.78 -4.41 -3.34
CA ALA A 75 8.77 -4.81 -2.38
C ALA A 75 9.39 -5.63 -1.24
N LEU A 76 8.83 -5.47 -0.04
CA LEU A 76 9.28 -6.12 1.18
C LEU A 76 8.08 -6.64 1.96
N ALA A 77 8.14 -7.90 2.37
CA ALA A 77 7.16 -8.52 3.25
C ALA A 77 7.71 -8.66 4.67
N SER A 78 6.86 -8.41 5.67
CA SER A 78 7.10 -8.73 7.08
C SER A 78 6.17 -9.87 7.47
N GLU A 79 6.73 -11.02 7.81
CA GLU A 79 6.03 -12.28 8.06
C GLU A 79 6.43 -12.88 9.40
N PRO A 80 5.52 -13.62 10.08
CA PRO A 80 5.87 -14.31 11.31
C PRO A 80 6.79 -15.51 11.02
N MET A 81 7.75 -15.72 11.88
CA MET A 81 8.62 -16.90 11.83
C MET A 81 7.87 -18.22 12.08
N ILE A 82 6.62 -18.14 12.53
CA ILE A 82 5.76 -19.29 12.84
C ILE A 82 4.50 -19.23 11.98
N SER A 83 4.26 -20.26 11.17
CA SER A 83 3.14 -20.35 10.22
C SER A 83 1.74 -20.46 10.83
N SER A 84 1.62 -20.54 12.15
CA SER A 84 0.34 -20.54 12.88
C SER A 84 -0.12 -19.17 13.36
N ILE A 85 0.52 -18.09 12.90
CA ILE A 85 0.17 -16.72 13.21
C ILE A 85 -0.21 -16.02 11.91
N ALA A 86 -1.42 -15.47 11.84
CA ALA A 86 -1.86 -14.70 10.67
C ALA A 86 -1.42 -13.23 10.81
N HIS A 87 -0.23 -12.95 10.28
CA HIS A 87 0.36 -11.62 10.22
C HIS A 87 1.18 -11.51 8.94
N SER A 88 0.84 -10.59 8.07
CA SER A 88 1.58 -10.25 6.86
C SER A 88 1.40 -8.77 6.56
N VAL A 89 2.51 -8.07 6.47
CA VAL A 89 2.54 -6.68 5.99
C VAL A 89 3.48 -6.62 4.80
N VAL A 90 2.99 -6.17 3.65
CA VAL A 90 3.81 -6.04 2.45
C VAL A 90 3.81 -4.59 1.99
N LEU A 91 4.98 -4.00 1.87
CA LEU A 91 5.19 -2.71 1.23
C LEU A 91 5.64 -2.92 -0.21
N VAL A 92 4.97 -2.25 -1.14
CA VAL A 92 5.26 -2.32 -2.58
C VAL A 92 5.51 -0.92 -3.11
N ARG A 93 6.72 -0.65 -3.56
CA ARG A 93 7.04 0.56 -4.32
C ARG A 93 6.77 0.28 -5.79
N THR A 94 5.81 0.99 -6.35
CA THR A 94 5.47 0.85 -7.76
C THR A 94 6.43 1.64 -8.65
N LYS A 95 6.57 1.21 -9.89
CA LYS A 95 7.27 1.97 -10.93
C LYS A 95 6.57 3.29 -11.21
N ASP A 96 7.31 4.28 -11.70
CA ASP A 96 6.73 5.55 -12.12
C ASP A 96 5.68 5.34 -13.22
N GLY A 97 4.52 6.00 -13.06
CA GLY A 97 3.42 5.90 -14.01
C GLY A 97 2.62 4.59 -13.94
N ALA A 98 2.83 3.75 -12.93
CA ALA A 98 2.07 2.52 -12.74
C ALA A 98 0.57 2.80 -12.46
N ASP A 99 -0.28 1.89 -12.90
CA ASP A 99 -1.72 1.89 -12.54
C ASP A 99 -1.91 1.39 -11.11
N ILE A 100 -1.75 2.29 -10.14
CA ILE A 100 -1.82 1.98 -8.71
C ILE A 100 -3.16 1.38 -8.32
N GLU A 101 -4.27 1.92 -8.81
CA GLU A 101 -5.60 1.39 -8.50
C GLU A 101 -5.82 0.00 -9.10
N GLY A 102 -5.33 -0.24 -10.31
CA GLY A 102 -5.32 -1.57 -10.92
C GLY A 102 -4.49 -2.59 -10.12
N ILE A 103 -3.31 -2.19 -9.63
CA ILE A 103 -2.46 -3.04 -8.79
C ILE A 103 -3.15 -3.36 -7.46
N LYS A 104 -3.70 -2.36 -6.77
CA LYS A 104 -4.45 -2.55 -5.51
C LYS A 104 -5.63 -3.52 -5.68
N THR A 105 -6.37 -3.35 -6.77
CA THR A 105 -7.50 -4.23 -7.11
C THR A 105 -7.04 -5.67 -7.30
N LYS A 106 -5.98 -5.89 -8.08
CA LYS A 106 -5.40 -7.23 -8.30
C LYS A 106 -4.97 -7.87 -6.97
N ILE A 107 -4.25 -7.14 -6.12
CA ILE A 107 -3.82 -7.64 -4.81
C ILE A 107 -5.05 -8.04 -3.99
N LYS A 108 -6.03 -7.14 -3.83
CA LYS A 108 -7.21 -7.39 -3.00
C LYS A 108 -8.07 -8.57 -3.48
N GLU A 109 -8.13 -8.81 -4.79
CA GLU A 109 -8.90 -9.91 -5.38
C GLU A 109 -8.19 -11.25 -5.28
N LYS A 110 -6.85 -11.27 -5.44
CA LYS A 110 -6.08 -12.49 -5.68
C LYS A 110 -5.23 -12.96 -4.51
N VAL A 111 -4.89 -12.07 -3.58
CA VAL A 111 -4.11 -12.47 -2.40
C VAL A 111 -4.83 -13.57 -1.61
N ASN A 112 -4.08 -14.51 -1.07
CA ASN A 112 -4.63 -15.57 -0.24
C ASN A 112 -4.61 -15.17 1.25
N PRO A 113 -5.75 -14.77 1.83
CA PRO A 113 -5.82 -14.36 3.24
C PRO A 113 -5.78 -15.55 4.22
N ARG A 114 -5.67 -16.77 3.72
CA ARG A 114 -5.55 -18.02 4.50
C ARG A 114 -4.29 -18.81 4.16
N LYS A 115 -3.19 -18.10 3.85
CA LYS A 115 -1.91 -18.73 3.47
C LYS A 115 -1.18 -19.42 4.62
N TRP A 116 -1.61 -19.20 5.87
CA TRP A 116 -1.01 -19.79 7.06
C TRP A 116 -1.68 -21.11 7.47
N LEU A 117 -1.04 -21.82 8.40
CA LEU A 117 -1.54 -23.11 8.89
C LEU A 117 -2.64 -22.89 9.95
N CYS A 118 -3.86 -23.33 9.65
CA CYS A 118 -5.03 -23.30 10.56
C CYS A 118 -5.51 -21.91 11.00
N VAL A 119 -4.92 -20.84 10.51
CA VAL A 119 -5.31 -19.45 10.81
C VAL A 119 -5.43 -18.64 9.52
N GLY A 120 -6.02 -17.46 9.61
CA GLY A 120 -6.17 -16.57 8.46
C GLY A 120 -6.84 -15.27 8.86
N VAL A 121 -7.03 -14.43 7.86
CA VAL A 121 -7.72 -13.14 7.94
C VAL A 121 -8.99 -13.24 7.10
N GLU A 122 -10.08 -12.64 7.55
CA GLU A 122 -11.29 -12.57 6.73
C GLU A 122 -11.04 -11.61 5.54
N LYS A 123 -11.66 -11.87 4.40
CA LYS A 123 -11.39 -11.11 3.17
C LYS A 123 -11.73 -9.62 3.33
N GLU A 124 -12.72 -9.32 4.14
CA GLU A 124 -13.16 -7.97 4.47
C GLU A 124 -12.11 -7.20 5.28
N ASP A 125 -11.31 -7.91 6.05
CA ASP A 125 -10.27 -7.37 6.93
C ASP A 125 -8.91 -7.20 6.21
N VAL A 126 -8.80 -7.61 4.96
CA VAL A 126 -7.61 -7.36 4.14
C VAL A 126 -7.56 -5.90 3.73
N ILE A 127 -6.53 -5.18 4.18
CA ILE A 127 -6.31 -3.78 3.86
C ILE A 127 -5.32 -3.67 2.70
N VAL A 128 -5.69 -2.94 1.65
CA VAL A 128 -4.80 -2.55 0.55
C VAL A 128 -4.98 -1.05 0.32
N GLU A 129 -4.01 -0.27 0.73
CA GLU A 129 -4.02 1.19 0.63
C GLU A 129 -2.74 1.68 -0.04
N ASN A 130 -2.69 2.95 -0.46
CA ASN A 130 -1.48 3.55 -1.00
C ASN A 130 -1.28 4.99 -0.51
N ARG A 131 -0.02 5.43 -0.55
CA ARG A 131 0.39 6.83 -0.45
C ARG A 131 1.37 7.13 -1.59
N GLY A 132 0.92 7.96 -2.53
CA GLY A 132 1.67 8.15 -3.77
C GLY A 132 1.96 6.81 -4.46
N ASN A 133 3.22 6.50 -4.76
CA ASN A 133 3.67 5.26 -5.40
C ASN A 133 3.98 4.10 -4.42
N LEU A 134 3.67 4.25 -3.14
CA LEU A 134 3.84 3.20 -2.14
C LEU A 134 2.49 2.56 -1.81
N ILE A 135 2.37 1.26 -2.03
CA ILE A 135 1.20 0.45 -1.65
C ILE A 135 1.54 -0.35 -0.40
N VAL A 136 0.58 -0.49 0.50
CA VAL A 136 0.62 -1.43 1.62
C VAL A 136 -0.47 -2.49 1.48
N LEU A 137 -0.10 -3.74 1.72
CA LEU A 137 -1.03 -4.84 2.00
C LEU A 137 -0.87 -5.21 3.48
N ILE A 138 -1.97 -5.20 4.24
CA ILE A 138 -1.99 -5.64 5.65
C ILE A 138 -2.98 -6.79 5.79
N MET A 139 -2.49 -7.94 6.16
CA MET A 139 -3.25 -9.13 6.51
C MET A 139 -2.85 -9.55 7.93
N VAL A 140 -3.52 -9.00 8.93
CA VAL A 140 -3.26 -9.25 10.36
C VAL A 140 -4.57 -9.59 11.05
N GLN A 141 -4.62 -10.74 11.74
CA GLN A 141 -5.84 -11.23 12.36
C GLN A 141 -6.28 -10.37 13.55
N ASP A 142 -5.33 -9.90 14.37
CA ASP A 142 -5.63 -9.00 15.49
C ASP A 142 -6.03 -7.62 14.98
N GLU A 143 -7.26 -7.20 15.29
CA GLU A 143 -7.82 -5.94 14.83
C GLU A 143 -7.04 -4.72 15.35
N THR A 144 -6.61 -4.75 16.61
CA THR A 144 -5.88 -3.64 17.24
C THR A 144 -4.55 -3.42 16.53
N THR A 145 -3.80 -4.48 16.29
CA THR A 145 -2.54 -4.47 15.55
C THR A 145 -2.75 -4.01 14.10
N ARG A 146 -3.79 -4.50 13.44
CA ARG A 146 -4.15 -4.14 12.06
C ARG A 146 -4.42 -2.64 11.91
N GLU A 147 -5.25 -2.06 12.78
CA GLU A 147 -5.57 -0.63 12.74
C GLU A 147 -4.38 0.25 13.14
N LYS A 148 -3.54 -0.20 14.07
CA LYS A 148 -2.30 0.49 14.44
C LYS A 148 -1.32 0.53 13.26
N LEU A 149 -1.15 -0.57 12.53
CA LEU A 149 -0.32 -0.64 11.32
C LEU A 149 -0.86 0.25 10.20
N LYS A 150 -2.18 0.23 9.97
CA LYS A 150 -2.83 1.14 9.02
C LYS A 150 -2.57 2.60 9.35
N THR A 151 -2.71 2.96 10.63
CA THR A 151 -2.45 4.32 11.11
C THR A 151 -0.96 4.69 10.92
N ALA A 152 -0.04 3.78 11.25
CA ALA A 152 1.39 3.98 11.04
C ALA A 152 1.73 4.21 9.57
N PHE A 153 1.15 3.43 8.65
CA PHE A 153 1.31 3.64 7.21
C PHE A 153 0.81 5.02 6.76
N ASN A 154 -0.35 5.46 7.25
CA ASN A 154 -0.94 6.75 6.91
C ASN A 154 -0.14 7.95 7.47
N ASN A 155 0.77 7.71 8.39
CA ASN A 155 1.65 8.73 8.99
C ASN A 155 3.08 8.75 8.42
N LEU A 156 3.42 7.87 7.45
CA LEU A 156 4.75 7.83 6.81
C LEU A 156 5.12 9.13 6.03
#